data_f83f3b2f872929e28df97de0b103f63e
#
_entry.id   f83f3b2f872929e28df97de0b103f63e
#
_cell.length_a   1.000
_cell.length_b   1.000
_cell.length_c   1.000
_cell.angle_alpha   90.00
_cell.angle_beta   90.00
_cell.angle_gamma   90.00
#
_symmetry.space_group_name_H-M   'P 1'
#
loop_
_entity.id
_entity.type
_entity.pdbx_description
1 polymer ?
#
loop_
_entity_poly.entity_id
_entity_poly.type
_entity_poly.pdbx_seq_one_letter_code
_entity_poly.pdbx_strand_id
1 'polypeptide(L)'
;LRRAQLLPFSTVFFMVTAEASYAAVAEAAESALDGYLLKPFTPSALFERLSLARLRKVHLKPIFDAIEQDDFKLAASLCAERFEARQPYWLYAARIGTELLLRLGRHAEARTLFEAVIAARALPWAKLGVARAQIESGQAQRAITTLQGLIGEDASFADAYDVLGRAQVELGHFSEAIETYRTASELTPDS
;
A
#
# COMPACT_ATOMS: atom_id res chain seq x y z
N LEU A 1 8.03 15.57 -0.47
CA LEU A 1 8.17 16.19 -1.79
C LEU A 1 6.93 15.93 -2.66
N ARG A 2 6.49 14.68 -2.87
CA ARG A 2 5.26 14.36 -3.63
C ARG A 2 3.99 14.85 -2.94
N ARG A 3 3.87 14.66 -1.60
CA ARG A 3 2.72 15.18 -0.82
C ARG A 3 2.59 16.70 -0.90
N ALA A 4 3.70 17.41 -1.08
CA ALA A 4 3.73 18.86 -1.28
C ALA A 4 3.65 19.29 -2.75
N GLN A 5 3.37 18.37 -3.67
CA GLN A 5 3.27 18.60 -5.13
C GLN A 5 4.52 19.23 -5.76
N LEU A 6 5.69 19.07 -5.11
CA LEU A 6 6.96 19.63 -5.60
C LEU A 6 7.62 18.78 -6.69
N LEU A 7 7.17 17.52 -6.86
CA LEU A 7 7.68 16.62 -7.89
C LEU A 7 6.51 15.93 -8.61
N PRO A 8 6.51 15.91 -9.96
CA PRO A 8 5.55 15.16 -10.75
C PRO A 8 5.53 13.68 -10.36
N PHE A 9 4.37 13.04 -10.46
CA PHE A 9 4.26 11.58 -10.24
C PHE A 9 5.04 10.77 -11.28
N SER A 10 5.33 11.35 -12.44
CA SER A 10 6.19 10.78 -13.47
C SER A 10 7.66 10.68 -13.06
N THR A 11 8.10 11.45 -12.05
CA THR A 11 9.48 11.41 -11.54
C THR A 11 9.75 10.08 -10.87
N VAL A 12 10.86 9.43 -11.25
CA VAL A 12 11.37 8.22 -10.58
C VAL A 12 12.13 8.62 -9.33
N PHE A 13 11.70 8.09 -8.17
CA PHE A 13 12.29 8.40 -6.88
C PHE A 13 12.79 7.11 -6.21
N PHE A 14 14.11 7.02 -6.01
CA PHE A 14 14.79 5.86 -5.45
C PHE A 14 15.48 6.19 -4.13
N MET A 15 15.37 5.28 -3.16
CA MET A 15 16.18 5.31 -1.96
C MET A 15 17.42 4.43 -2.15
N VAL A 16 18.58 4.94 -1.76
CA VAL A 16 19.84 4.21 -1.72
C VAL A 16 20.33 4.17 -0.28
N THR A 17 20.34 3.00 0.34
CA THR A 17 20.65 2.83 1.75
C THR A 17 21.63 1.69 2.00
N ALA A 18 22.38 1.73 3.10
CA ALA A 18 23.17 0.60 3.60
C ALA A 18 22.35 -0.26 4.59
N GLU A 19 21.20 0.24 5.03
CA GLU A 19 20.35 -0.40 6.02
C GLU A 19 19.41 -1.41 5.35
N ALA A 20 19.51 -2.65 5.79
CA ALA A 20 18.71 -3.78 5.30
C ALA A 20 17.64 -4.23 6.30
N SER A 21 17.38 -3.42 7.36
CA SER A 21 16.36 -3.76 8.35
C SER A 21 14.98 -3.84 7.73
N TYR A 22 14.13 -4.72 8.27
CA TYR A 22 12.74 -4.84 7.83
C TYR A 22 11.99 -3.50 7.91
N ALA A 23 12.23 -2.73 8.98
CA ALA A 23 11.63 -1.41 9.17
C ALA A 23 11.99 -0.43 8.04
N ALA A 24 13.27 -0.33 7.67
CA ALA A 24 13.71 0.55 6.58
C ALA A 24 13.15 0.12 5.21
N VAL A 25 13.00 -1.20 4.98
CA VAL A 25 12.41 -1.75 3.76
C VAL A 25 10.89 -1.49 3.72
N ALA A 26 10.21 -1.66 4.85
CA ALA A 26 8.77 -1.39 4.99
C ALA A 26 8.48 0.11 4.80
N GLU A 27 9.23 0.99 5.46
CA GLU A 27 9.12 2.44 5.29
C GLU A 27 9.37 2.87 3.83
N ALA A 28 10.35 2.25 3.15
CA ALA A 28 10.60 2.47 1.74
C ALA A 28 9.43 2.00 0.86
N ALA A 29 8.75 0.92 1.23
CA ALA A 29 7.59 0.41 0.51
C ALA A 29 6.33 1.26 0.71
N GLU A 30 6.17 1.87 1.89
CA GLU A 30 5.07 2.78 2.22
C GLU A 30 5.30 4.21 1.71
N SER A 31 6.56 4.66 1.71
CA SER A 31 6.91 5.92 1.11
C SER A 31 6.65 5.83 -0.40
N ALA A 32 6.22 6.94 -1.02
CA ALA A 32 5.94 7.01 -2.46
C ALA A 32 7.19 6.80 -3.34
N LEU A 33 8.08 5.89 -2.92
CA LEU A 33 9.30 5.51 -3.63
C LEU A 33 8.98 4.55 -4.78
N ASP A 34 9.72 4.68 -5.84
CA ASP A 34 9.65 3.77 -6.97
C ASP A 34 10.51 2.51 -6.78
N GLY A 35 11.37 2.53 -5.78
CA GLY A 35 12.18 1.42 -5.37
C GLY A 35 13.29 1.83 -4.41
N TYR A 36 13.99 0.84 -3.88
CA TYR A 36 15.18 1.05 -3.06
C TYR A 36 16.33 0.17 -3.55
N LEU A 37 17.55 0.54 -3.20
CA LEU A 37 18.76 -0.21 -3.54
C LEU A 37 19.67 -0.28 -2.31
N LEU A 38 20.05 -1.49 -1.92
CA LEU A 38 20.96 -1.72 -0.80
C LEU A 38 22.41 -1.59 -1.25
N LYS A 39 23.23 -0.89 -0.47
CA LYS A 39 24.68 -0.86 -0.62
C LYS A 39 25.32 -2.11 0.00
N PRO A 40 26.36 -2.71 -0.64
CA PRO A 40 26.94 -2.34 -1.93
C PRO A 40 26.11 -2.83 -3.12
N PHE A 41 26.09 -2.08 -4.22
CA PHE A 41 25.42 -2.47 -5.45
C PHE A 41 26.33 -2.23 -6.67
N THR A 42 26.06 -2.96 -7.76
CA THR A 42 26.76 -2.79 -9.02
C THR A 42 26.09 -1.72 -9.89
N PRO A 43 26.81 -1.04 -10.80
CA PRO A 43 26.21 -0.12 -11.75
C PRO A 43 25.11 -0.78 -12.61
N SER A 44 25.27 -2.06 -12.98
CA SER A 44 24.25 -2.82 -13.73
C SER A 44 22.97 -3.01 -12.92
N ALA A 45 23.06 -3.33 -11.63
CA ALA A 45 21.89 -3.47 -10.76
C ALA A 45 21.12 -2.14 -10.61
N LEU A 46 21.85 -1.02 -10.48
CA LEU A 46 21.23 0.30 -10.45
C LEU A 46 20.51 0.61 -11.78
N PHE A 47 21.20 0.39 -12.90
CA PHE A 47 20.64 0.64 -14.23
C PHE A 47 19.37 -0.20 -14.49
N GLU A 48 19.39 -1.48 -14.15
CA GLU A 48 18.24 -2.37 -14.28
C GLU A 48 17.04 -1.86 -13.46
N ARG A 49 17.26 -1.54 -12.19
CA ARG A 49 16.20 -1.05 -11.29
C ARG A 49 15.60 0.27 -11.76
N LEU A 50 16.43 1.21 -12.18
CA LEU A 50 15.97 2.50 -12.72
C LEU A 50 15.20 2.30 -14.04
N SER A 51 15.67 1.42 -14.92
CA SER A 51 15.01 1.12 -16.19
C SER A 51 13.62 0.52 -15.97
N LEU A 52 13.49 -0.44 -15.05
CA LEU A 52 12.20 -1.03 -14.68
C LEU A 52 11.23 0.01 -14.07
N ALA A 53 11.73 0.86 -13.18
CA ALA A 53 10.90 1.91 -12.59
C ALA A 53 10.44 2.93 -13.64
N ARG A 54 11.34 3.33 -14.57
CA ARG A 54 11.00 4.22 -15.68
C ARG A 54 9.94 3.59 -16.59
N LEU A 55 10.12 2.31 -16.96
CA LEU A 55 9.18 1.60 -17.81
C LEU A 55 7.79 1.53 -17.16
N ARG A 56 7.73 1.25 -15.84
CA ARG A 56 6.48 1.30 -15.08
C ARG A 56 5.82 2.68 -15.16
N LYS A 57 6.59 3.77 -15.00
CA LYS A 57 6.05 5.15 -15.11
C LYS A 57 5.47 5.43 -16.50
N VAL A 58 6.13 4.95 -17.55
CA VAL A 58 5.63 5.10 -18.93
C VAL A 58 4.30 4.38 -19.11
N HIS A 59 4.20 3.13 -18.66
CA HIS A 59 2.96 2.34 -18.77
C HIS A 59 1.80 2.91 -17.95
N LEU A 60 2.09 3.53 -16.82
CA LEU A 60 1.08 4.09 -15.91
C LEU A 60 0.87 5.59 -16.11
N LYS A 61 1.49 6.19 -17.14
CA LYS A 61 1.42 7.64 -17.39
C LYS A 61 -0.02 8.17 -17.40
N PRO A 62 -1.02 7.55 -18.07
CA PRO A 62 -2.40 8.08 -18.07
C PRO A 62 -2.99 8.17 -16.66
N ILE A 63 -2.67 7.22 -15.77
CA ILE A 63 -3.13 7.23 -14.38
C ILE A 63 -2.47 8.39 -13.62
N PHE A 64 -1.16 8.58 -13.79
CA PHE A 64 -0.44 9.66 -13.13
C PHE A 64 -0.85 11.04 -13.65
N ASP A 65 -1.09 11.19 -14.96
CA ASP A 65 -1.59 12.44 -15.54
C ASP A 65 -2.97 12.83 -14.96
N ALA A 66 -3.87 11.84 -14.80
CA ALA A 66 -5.16 12.08 -14.16
C ALA A 66 -5.02 12.50 -12.69
N ILE A 67 -4.09 11.87 -11.94
CA ILE A 67 -3.80 12.25 -10.55
C ILE A 67 -3.22 13.67 -10.46
N GLU A 68 -2.33 14.05 -11.38
CA GLU A 68 -1.72 15.40 -11.44
C GLU A 68 -2.75 16.48 -11.77
N GLN A 69 -3.86 16.11 -12.45
CA GLN A 69 -5.00 16.98 -12.75
C GLN A 69 -6.09 16.95 -11.66
N ASP A 70 -5.82 16.29 -10.51
CA ASP A 70 -6.78 16.07 -9.44
C ASP A 70 -8.05 15.30 -9.87
N ASP A 71 -8.04 14.68 -11.07
CA ASP A 71 -9.12 13.80 -11.51
C ASP A 71 -8.97 12.38 -10.96
N PHE A 72 -9.16 12.28 -9.65
CA PHE A 72 -9.03 11.01 -8.92
C PHE A 72 -10.08 9.98 -9.35
N LYS A 73 -11.23 10.41 -9.88
CA LYS A 73 -12.26 9.51 -10.41
C LYS A 73 -11.79 8.83 -11.68
N LEU A 74 -11.27 9.60 -12.63
CA LEU A 74 -10.69 9.08 -13.86
C LEU A 74 -9.49 8.18 -13.55
N ALA A 75 -8.60 8.59 -12.64
CA ALA A 75 -7.44 7.79 -12.25
C ALA A 75 -7.86 6.44 -11.68
N ALA A 76 -8.89 6.39 -10.81
CA ALA A 76 -9.41 5.14 -10.24
C ALA A 76 -10.02 4.24 -11.34
N SER A 77 -10.78 4.80 -12.29
CA SER A 77 -11.33 4.05 -13.44
C SER A 77 -10.22 3.42 -14.29
N LEU A 78 -9.21 4.21 -14.67
CA LEU A 78 -8.06 3.72 -15.44
C LEU A 78 -7.28 2.61 -14.70
N CYS A 79 -7.21 2.68 -13.37
CA CYS A 79 -6.62 1.61 -12.55
C CYS A 79 -7.44 0.32 -12.64
N ALA A 80 -8.77 0.41 -12.51
CA ALA A 80 -9.66 -0.75 -12.59
C ALA A 80 -9.62 -1.39 -13.98
N GLU A 81 -9.74 -0.59 -15.05
CA GLU A 81 -9.64 -1.06 -16.43
C GLU A 81 -8.32 -1.80 -16.71
N ARG A 82 -7.20 -1.25 -16.22
CA ARG A 82 -5.87 -1.88 -16.35
C ARG A 82 -5.80 -3.20 -15.60
N PHE A 83 -6.42 -3.27 -14.42
CA PHE A 83 -6.48 -4.49 -13.61
C PHE A 83 -7.30 -5.57 -14.32
N GLU A 84 -8.49 -5.25 -14.81
CA GLU A 84 -9.40 -6.18 -15.51
C GLU A 84 -8.77 -6.71 -16.80
N ALA A 85 -8.16 -5.84 -17.59
CA ALA A 85 -7.49 -6.19 -18.84
C ALA A 85 -6.12 -6.86 -18.66
N ARG A 86 -5.66 -7.09 -17.42
CA ARG A 86 -4.33 -7.68 -17.11
C ARG A 86 -3.18 -7.03 -17.86
N GLN A 87 -3.26 -5.72 -18.09
CA GLN A 87 -2.21 -4.96 -18.76
C GLN A 87 -0.91 -4.90 -17.92
N PRO A 88 0.24 -4.56 -18.52
CA PRO A 88 1.49 -4.44 -17.76
C PRO A 88 1.32 -3.59 -16.49
N TYR A 89 1.86 -4.08 -15.35
CA TYR A 89 1.77 -3.45 -14.03
C TYR A 89 0.34 -3.36 -13.43
N TRP A 90 -0.57 -4.24 -13.83
CA TRP A 90 -1.95 -4.27 -13.36
C TRP A 90 -2.12 -4.38 -11.85
N LEU A 91 -1.25 -5.12 -11.15
CA LEU A 91 -1.27 -5.18 -9.67
C LEU A 91 -0.83 -3.86 -9.02
N TYR A 92 0.13 -3.18 -9.65
CA TYR A 92 0.55 -1.87 -9.18
C TYR A 92 -0.54 -0.81 -9.41
N ALA A 93 -1.21 -0.87 -10.55
CA ALA A 93 -2.38 -0.03 -10.83
C ALA A 93 -3.52 -0.30 -9.83
N ALA A 94 -3.82 -1.58 -9.53
CA ALA A 94 -4.82 -1.93 -8.54
C ALA A 94 -4.51 -1.32 -7.16
N ARG A 95 -3.25 -1.35 -6.71
CA ARG A 95 -2.83 -0.72 -5.45
C ARG A 95 -3.09 0.80 -5.45
N ILE A 96 -2.76 1.49 -6.53
CA ILE A 96 -3.08 2.93 -6.68
C ILE A 96 -4.60 3.12 -6.67
N GLY A 97 -5.33 2.32 -7.45
CA GLY A 97 -6.79 2.43 -7.59
C GLY A 97 -7.52 2.23 -6.26
N THR A 98 -7.12 1.25 -5.45
CA THR A 98 -7.71 1.02 -4.13
C THR A 98 -7.49 2.20 -3.18
N GLU A 99 -6.30 2.78 -3.14
CA GLU A 99 -6.02 3.97 -2.32
C GLU A 99 -6.82 5.19 -2.79
N LEU A 100 -6.97 5.38 -4.11
CA LEU A 100 -7.82 6.44 -4.66
C LEU A 100 -9.29 6.25 -4.29
N LEU A 101 -9.81 5.02 -4.37
CA LEU A 101 -11.19 4.70 -4.00
C LEU A 101 -11.45 4.95 -2.51
N LEU A 102 -10.52 4.56 -1.64
CA LEU A 102 -10.61 4.86 -0.20
C LEU A 102 -10.62 6.38 0.04
N ARG A 103 -9.73 7.12 -0.60
CA ARG A 103 -9.68 8.58 -0.50
C ARG A 103 -10.95 9.27 -0.99
N LEU A 104 -11.62 8.70 -1.98
CA LEU A 104 -12.91 9.18 -2.53
C LEU A 104 -14.12 8.77 -1.67
N GLY A 105 -13.93 8.03 -0.56
CA GLY A 105 -15.00 7.48 0.27
C GLY A 105 -15.76 6.33 -0.41
N ARG A 106 -15.25 5.78 -1.52
CA ARG A 106 -15.87 4.68 -2.27
C ARG A 106 -15.45 3.32 -1.70
N HIS A 107 -15.71 3.12 -0.39
CA HIS A 107 -15.21 1.98 0.39
C HIS A 107 -15.67 0.63 -0.15
N ALA A 108 -16.91 0.53 -0.63
CA ALA A 108 -17.45 -0.71 -1.20
C ALA A 108 -16.69 -1.13 -2.46
N GLU A 109 -16.37 -0.18 -3.33
CA GLU A 109 -15.62 -0.45 -4.56
C GLU A 109 -14.15 -0.74 -4.27
N ALA A 110 -13.55 -0.03 -3.32
CA ALA A 110 -12.21 -0.34 -2.84
C ALA A 110 -12.13 -1.78 -2.34
N ARG A 111 -13.09 -2.21 -1.52
CA ARG A 111 -13.18 -3.59 -1.03
C ARG A 111 -13.30 -4.60 -2.18
N THR A 112 -14.20 -4.35 -3.13
CA THR A 112 -14.37 -5.23 -4.29
C THR A 112 -13.07 -5.40 -5.08
N LEU A 113 -12.33 -4.30 -5.30
CA LEU A 113 -11.05 -4.36 -6.01
C LEU A 113 -9.97 -5.09 -5.18
N PHE A 114 -9.91 -4.88 -3.86
CA PHE A 114 -9.01 -5.64 -2.99
C PHE A 114 -9.32 -7.15 -3.04
N GLU A 115 -10.60 -7.53 -2.94
CA GLU A 115 -11.04 -8.94 -3.01
C GLU A 115 -10.67 -9.55 -4.37
N ALA A 116 -10.83 -8.81 -5.47
CA ALA A 116 -10.41 -9.25 -6.81
C ALA A 116 -8.88 -9.41 -6.92
N VAL A 117 -8.11 -8.56 -6.26
CA VAL A 117 -6.64 -8.73 -6.15
C VAL A 117 -6.30 -10.00 -5.38
N ILE A 118 -6.96 -10.25 -4.23
CA ILE A 118 -6.74 -11.42 -3.40
C ILE A 118 -7.06 -12.71 -4.18
N ALA A 119 -8.16 -12.73 -4.93
CA ALA A 119 -8.53 -13.85 -5.77
C ALA A 119 -7.52 -14.15 -6.88
N ALA A 120 -6.88 -13.11 -7.42
CA ALA A 120 -5.83 -13.25 -8.42
C ALA A 120 -4.47 -13.60 -7.82
N ARG A 121 -4.16 -12.99 -6.67
CA ARG A 121 -2.94 -13.18 -5.87
C ARG A 121 -3.24 -12.83 -4.42
N ALA A 122 -3.02 -13.76 -3.49
CA ALA A 122 -3.22 -13.55 -2.05
C ALA A 122 -2.11 -12.64 -1.47
N LEU A 123 -2.16 -11.36 -1.78
CA LEU A 123 -1.15 -10.38 -1.34
C LEU A 123 -1.52 -9.79 0.02
N PRO A 124 -0.57 -9.75 1.00
CA PRO A 124 -0.82 -9.22 2.35
C PRO A 124 -1.40 -7.81 2.35
N TRP A 125 -0.85 -6.91 1.53
CA TRP A 125 -1.34 -5.52 1.43
C TRP A 125 -2.82 -5.43 0.98
N ALA A 126 -3.29 -6.37 0.15
CA ALA A 126 -4.68 -6.38 -0.29
C ALA A 126 -5.62 -6.87 0.84
N LYS A 127 -5.19 -7.86 1.63
CA LYS A 127 -5.91 -8.31 2.84
C LYS A 127 -6.00 -7.18 3.86
N LEU A 128 -4.90 -6.47 4.09
CA LEU A 128 -4.87 -5.28 4.95
C LEU A 128 -5.83 -4.20 4.44
N GLY A 129 -5.88 -3.98 3.13
CA GLY A 129 -6.79 -3.03 2.50
C GLY A 129 -8.26 -3.38 2.68
N VAL A 130 -8.62 -4.67 2.63
CA VAL A 130 -9.98 -5.13 2.97
C VAL A 130 -10.33 -4.75 4.41
N ALA A 131 -9.43 -4.99 5.37
CA ALA A 131 -9.68 -4.63 6.77
C ALA A 131 -9.85 -3.11 6.94
N ARG A 132 -9.03 -2.28 6.30
CA ARG A 132 -9.19 -0.81 6.30
C ARG A 132 -10.57 -0.40 5.74
N ALA A 133 -10.98 -0.95 4.60
CA ALA A 133 -12.27 -0.67 4.01
C ALA A 133 -13.45 -1.12 4.91
N GLN A 134 -13.30 -2.23 5.63
CA GLN A 134 -14.26 -2.71 6.63
C GLN A 134 -14.41 -1.72 7.79
N ILE A 135 -13.31 -1.20 8.33
CA ILE A 135 -13.32 -0.18 9.39
C ILE A 135 -14.06 1.07 8.89
N GLU A 136 -13.66 1.64 7.76
CA GLU A 136 -14.28 2.84 7.19
C GLU A 136 -15.78 2.66 6.86
N SER A 137 -16.23 1.41 6.72
CA SER A 137 -17.64 1.05 6.52
C SER A 137 -18.38 0.70 7.82
N GLY A 138 -17.79 0.96 9.00
CA GLY A 138 -18.38 0.65 10.30
C GLY A 138 -18.43 -0.85 10.64
N GLN A 139 -17.62 -1.68 9.96
CA GLN A 139 -17.58 -3.13 10.17
C GLN A 139 -16.32 -3.54 10.96
N ALA A 140 -15.98 -2.81 12.01
CA ALA A 140 -14.74 -2.98 12.79
C ALA A 140 -14.56 -4.41 13.32
N GLN A 141 -15.63 -5.09 13.72
CA GLN A 141 -15.57 -6.49 14.18
C GLN A 141 -15.10 -7.44 13.09
N ARG A 142 -15.52 -7.23 11.82
CA ARG A 142 -15.05 -8.04 10.70
C ARG A 142 -13.60 -7.75 10.37
N ALA A 143 -13.19 -6.49 10.48
CA ALA A 143 -11.81 -6.09 10.29
C ALA A 143 -10.88 -6.79 11.30
N ILE A 144 -11.27 -6.89 12.57
CA ILE A 144 -10.52 -7.63 13.59
C ILE A 144 -10.26 -9.07 13.15
N THR A 145 -11.31 -9.78 12.69
CA THR A 145 -11.17 -11.17 12.24
C THR A 145 -10.22 -11.28 11.03
N THR A 146 -10.34 -10.36 10.07
CA THR A 146 -9.45 -10.32 8.89
C THR A 146 -7.99 -10.09 9.29
N LEU A 147 -7.75 -9.17 10.23
CA LEU A 147 -6.41 -8.81 10.71
C LEU A 147 -5.77 -9.89 11.57
N GLN A 148 -6.55 -10.53 12.44
CA GLN A 148 -6.08 -11.69 13.21
C GLN A 148 -5.64 -12.84 12.30
N GLY A 149 -6.38 -13.09 11.21
CA GLY A 149 -5.97 -14.05 10.19
C GLY A 149 -4.65 -13.66 9.50
N LEU A 150 -4.50 -12.38 9.16
CA LEU A 150 -3.28 -11.86 8.52
C LEU A 150 -2.06 -11.94 9.45
N ILE A 151 -2.22 -11.58 10.72
CA ILE A 151 -1.19 -11.70 11.75
C ILE A 151 -0.82 -13.19 12.01
N GLY A 152 -1.81 -14.08 11.94
CA GLY A 152 -1.56 -15.52 12.04
C GLY A 152 -0.73 -16.09 10.88
N GLU A 153 -0.81 -15.48 9.68
CA GLU A 153 0.03 -15.84 8.53
C GLU A 153 1.44 -15.23 8.62
N ASP A 154 1.57 -14.03 9.14
CA ASP A 154 2.84 -13.30 9.33
C ASP A 154 2.76 -12.41 10.58
N ALA A 155 3.30 -12.92 11.68
CA ALA A 155 3.34 -12.20 12.95
C ALA A 155 4.30 -11.00 12.97
N SER A 156 5.11 -10.82 11.94
CA SER A 156 6.03 -9.69 11.81
C SER A 156 5.43 -8.53 11.01
N PHE A 157 4.20 -8.67 10.52
CA PHE A 157 3.54 -7.63 9.71
C PHE A 157 3.00 -6.50 10.59
N ALA A 158 3.85 -5.54 10.93
CA ALA A 158 3.56 -4.44 11.85
C ALA A 158 2.30 -3.63 11.49
N ASP A 159 2.07 -3.35 10.19
CA ASP A 159 0.90 -2.62 9.71
C ASP A 159 -0.42 -3.28 10.08
N ALA A 160 -0.44 -4.63 10.17
CA ALA A 160 -1.65 -5.34 10.57
C ALA A 160 -2.01 -5.09 12.03
N TYR A 161 -1.01 -4.94 12.90
CA TYR A 161 -1.24 -4.58 14.31
C TYR A 161 -1.71 -3.14 14.45
N ASP A 162 -1.16 -2.19 13.69
CA ASP A 162 -1.61 -0.80 13.72
C ASP A 162 -3.10 -0.70 13.35
N VAL A 163 -3.50 -1.33 12.24
CA VAL A 163 -4.90 -1.33 11.80
C VAL A 163 -5.80 -2.13 12.77
N LEU A 164 -5.30 -3.19 13.41
CA LEU A 164 -6.03 -3.95 14.44
C LEU A 164 -6.31 -3.09 15.67
N GLY A 165 -5.28 -2.40 16.17
CA GLY A 165 -5.44 -1.47 17.28
C GLY A 165 -6.48 -0.40 17.00
N ARG A 166 -6.49 0.16 15.80
CA ARG A 166 -7.52 1.12 15.37
C ARG A 166 -8.92 0.50 15.39
N ALA A 167 -9.12 -0.70 14.88
CA ALA A 167 -10.41 -1.39 14.89
C ALA A 167 -10.90 -1.67 16.33
N GLN A 168 -9.99 -2.04 17.23
CA GLN A 168 -10.28 -2.25 18.65
C GLN A 168 -10.71 -0.95 19.35
N VAL A 169 -10.03 0.16 19.07
CA VAL A 169 -10.42 1.48 19.58
C VAL A 169 -11.84 1.85 19.15
N GLU A 170 -12.20 1.62 17.89
CA GLU A 170 -13.55 1.92 17.38
C GLU A 170 -14.66 1.11 18.08
N LEU A 171 -14.33 -0.08 18.58
CA LEU A 171 -15.24 -0.92 19.37
C LEU A 171 -15.17 -0.66 20.87
N GLY A 172 -14.31 0.24 21.34
CA GLY A 172 -14.13 0.54 22.76
C GLY A 172 -13.27 -0.49 23.51
N HIS A 173 -12.57 -1.37 22.80
CA HIS A 173 -11.67 -2.40 23.36
C HIS A 173 -10.30 -1.80 23.69
N PHE A 174 -10.26 -0.77 24.52
CA PHE A 174 -9.06 0.04 24.76
C PHE A 174 -7.89 -0.73 25.36
N SER A 175 -8.15 -1.68 26.27
CA SER A 175 -7.08 -2.49 26.87
C SER A 175 -6.39 -3.37 25.84
N GLU A 176 -7.15 -3.99 24.95
CA GLU A 176 -6.62 -4.81 23.87
C GLU A 176 -5.85 -3.95 22.85
N ALA A 177 -6.38 -2.75 22.52
CA ALA A 177 -5.73 -1.83 21.61
C ALA A 177 -4.34 -1.39 22.11
N ILE A 178 -4.20 -1.12 23.43
CA ILE A 178 -2.92 -0.76 24.04
C ILE A 178 -1.88 -1.86 23.85
N GLU A 179 -2.23 -3.12 24.11
CA GLU A 179 -1.32 -4.26 23.92
C GLU A 179 -0.97 -4.47 22.43
N THR A 180 -1.96 -4.29 21.57
CA THR A 180 -1.77 -4.38 20.12
C THR A 180 -0.81 -3.31 19.60
N TYR A 181 -0.97 -2.05 20.01
CA TYR A 181 -0.04 -0.97 19.63
C TYR A 181 1.34 -1.14 20.24
N ARG A 182 1.45 -1.71 21.44
CA ARG A 182 2.76 -2.05 22.03
C ARG A 182 3.49 -3.05 21.13
N THR A 183 2.80 -4.10 20.71
CA THR A 183 3.38 -5.09 19.78
C THR A 183 3.81 -4.45 18.46
N ALA A 184 2.99 -3.56 17.89
CA ALA A 184 3.35 -2.82 16.67
C ALA A 184 4.65 -2.00 16.87
N SER A 185 4.76 -1.29 17.99
CA SER A 185 5.96 -0.49 18.32
C SER A 185 7.21 -1.35 18.54
N GLU A 186 7.06 -2.53 19.12
CA GLU A 186 8.18 -3.48 19.28
C GLU A 186 8.69 -4.03 17.95
N LEU A 187 7.79 -4.19 16.96
CA LEU A 187 8.15 -4.62 15.61
C LEU A 187 8.80 -3.51 14.77
N THR A 188 8.57 -2.24 15.13
CA THR A 188 9.09 -1.06 14.40
C THR A 188 9.70 -0.04 15.38
N PRO A 189 10.81 -0.39 16.06
CA PRO A 189 11.35 0.43 17.16
C PRO A 189 11.85 1.82 16.75
N ASP A 190 12.07 2.06 15.45
CA ASP A 190 12.63 3.30 14.90
C ASP A 190 11.62 4.12 14.07
N SER A 191 10.33 3.82 14.15
CA SER A 191 9.28 4.52 13.39
C SER A 191 8.53 5.59 14.20
#